data_dffd0eaab407e100ad34e4fd3dc2a2b4
#
_entry.id   dffd0eaab407e100ad34e4fd3dc2a2b4
#
_cell.length_a   1.000
_cell.length_b   1.000
_cell.length_c   1.000
_cell.angle_alpha   90.00
_cell.angle_beta   90.00
_cell.angle_gamma   90.00
#
_symmetry.space_group_name_H-M   'P 1'
#
loop_
_entity.id
_entity.type
_entity.pdbx_description
1 polymer ?
#
loop_
_entity_poly.entity_id
_entity_poly.type
_entity_poly.pdbx_seq_one_letter_code
_entity_poly.pdbx_strand_id
1 'polypeptide(L)'
;MAIERQDRTGEDQYLLRVVTKERDGSYVLVANNRDYEDLHVTPEMAEELRTLARLKAVIDPLELAVGESFMREEIPPLFGAEFNPGNWNSGHVVLPERNAHVLLVTLNKQGKSVDHRYLDRWIDDHTFQWSSQNSATPENKRGREIIEHEKLGITLHLFVRETKLSGGKAAPFTYHGKARYKTHEGSAPMSVLLEVG
;
A
#
# COMPACT_ATOMS: atom_id res chain seq x y z
N MET A 1 20.91 -0.24 -7.40
CA MET A 1 21.68 0.86 -8.02
C MET A 1 21.29 1.01 -9.47
N ALA A 2 21.27 2.22 -9.99
CA ALA A 2 21.27 2.49 -11.43
C ALA A 2 22.73 2.56 -11.88
N ILE A 3 23.07 1.81 -12.90
CA ILE A 3 24.43 1.66 -13.41
C ILE A 3 24.40 1.94 -14.91
N GLU A 4 25.32 2.74 -15.37
CA GLU A 4 25.63 2.93 -16.78
C GLU A 4 26.81 2.02 -17.15
N ARG A 5 26.66 1.25 -18.20
CA ARG A 5 27.72 0.47 -18.79
C ARG A 5 28.01 1.05 -20.17
N GLN A 6 29.22 1.53 -20.38
CA GLN A 6 29.71 1.83 -21.72
C GLN A 6 30.23 0.56 -22.37
N ASP A 7 29.65 0.15 -23.47
CA ASP A 7 30.20 -0.92 -24.25
C ASP A 7 31.28 -0.37 -25.22
N ARG A 8 32.07 -1.27 -25.81
CA ARG A 8 33.13 -0.90 -26.76
C ARG A 8 32.59 -0.34 -28.08
N THR A 9 31.29 -0.38 -28.31
CA THR A 9 30.60 0.14 -29.50
C THR A 9 30.08 1.56 -29.30
N GLY A 10 30.16 2.09 -28.07
CA GLY A 10 29.73 3.44 -27.72
C GLY A 10 28.24 3.57 -27.48
N GLU A 11 27.51 2.46 -27.35
CA GLU A 11 26.12 2.45 -26.89
C GLU A 11 26.07 2.36 -25.37
N ASP A 12 25.49 3.38 -24.74
CA ASP A 12 25.29 3.41 -23.29
C ASP A 12 24.12 2.50 -22.89
N GLN A 13 24.41 1.48 -22.06
CA GLN A 13 23.39 0.64 -21.46
C GLN A 13 23.11 1.06 -20.03
N TYR A 14 21.84 1.33 -19.74
CA TYR A 14 21.39 1.65 -18.39
C TYR A 14 20.79 0.41 -17.72
N LEU A 15 21.38 0.01 -16.59
CA LEU A 15 21.00 -1.19 -15.87
C LEU A 15 20.51 -0.83 -14.47
N LEU A 16 19.35 -1.35 -14.09
CA LEU A 16 18.90 -1.33 -12.72
C LEU A 16 19.20 -2.69 -12.07
N ARG A 17 20.12 -2.73 -11.10
CA ARG A 17 20.62 -3.96 -10.49
C ARG A 17 20.79 -3.85 -8.98
N VAL A 18 20.65 -4.98 -8.29
CA VAL A 18 21.12 -5.12 -6.92
C VAL A 18 22.61 -5.49 -6.98
N VAL A 19 23.45 -4.76 -6.27
CA VAL A 19 24.90 -4.97 -6.29
C VAL A 19 25.33 -5.63 -5.01
N THR A 20 25.94 -6.81 -5.13
CA THR A 20 26.53 -7.56 -4.03
C THR A 20 28.06 -7.60 -4.21
N LYS A 21 28.79 -7.30 -3.15
CA LYS A 21 30.25 -7.41 -3.14
C LYS A 21 30.66 -8.80 -2.66
N GLU A 22 31.47 -9.49 -3.44
CA GLU A 22 32.04 -10.79 -3.09
C GLU A 22 33.30 -10.65 -2.23
N ARG A 23 33.73 -11.76 -1.63
CA ARG A 23 34.90 -11.77 -0.72
C ARG A 23 36.24 -11.53 -1.43
N ASP A 24 36.33 -11.85 -2.72
CA ASP A 24 37.49 -11.63 -3.58
C ASP A 24 37.62 -10.19 -4.13
N GLY A 25 36.65 -9.33 -3.79
CA GLY A 25 36.61 -7.95 -4.24
C GLY A 25 35.80 -7.71 -5.53
N SER A 26 35.34 -8.78 -6.19
CA SER A 26 34.43 -8.68 -7.35
C SER A 26 33.01 -8.25 -6.91
N TYR A 27 32.16 -7.96 -7.91
CA TYR A 27 30.75 -7.60 -7.66
C TYR A 27 29.85 -8.46 -8.53
N VAL A 28 28.69 -8.81 -7.99
CA VAL A 28 27.59 -9.41 -8.75
C VAL A 28 26.45 -8.39 -8.86
N LEU A 29 26.05 -8.11 -10.09
CA LEU A 29 24.93 -7.23 -10.43
C LEU A 29 23.69 -8.10 -10.67
N VAL A 30 22.92 -8.34 -9.62
CA VAL A 30 21.76 -9.24 -9.65
C VAL A 30 20.58 -8.59 -10.36
N ALA A 31 19.98 -9.29 -11.31
CA ALA A 31 18.76 -8.87 -11.99
C ALA A 31 17.52 -9.24 -11.16
N ASN A 32 16.63 -8.28 -10.88
CA ASN A 32 15.34 -8.57 -10.25
C ASN A 32 14.34 -9.24 -11.18
N ASN A 33 14.51 -9.06 -12.49
CA ASN A 33 13.70 -9.74 -13.51
C ASN A 33 14.45 -10.98 -14.00
N ARG A 34 13.79 -12.15 -13.97
CA ARG A 34 14.34 -13.45 -14.35
C ARG A 34 14.65 -13.59 -15.85
N ASP A 35 14.16 -12.65 -16.68
CA ASP A 35 14.46 -12.62 -18.12
C ASP A 35 15.87 -12.08 -18.40
N TYR A 36 16.58 -11.60 -17.38
CA TYR A 36 17.93 -11.06 -17.49
C TYR A 36 18.88 -11.82 -16.57
N GLU A 37 20.07 -12.11 -17.11
CA GLU A 37 21.13 -12.77 -16.35
C GLU A 37 21.83 -11.82 -15.37
N ASP A 38 22.37 -12.39 -14.32
CA ASP A 38 23.24 -11.69 -13.39
C ASP A 38 24.58 -11.41 -14.08
N LEU A 39 25.17 -10.24 -13.81
CA LEU A 39 26.45 -9.84 -14.37
C LEU A 39 27.53 -9.91 -13.29
N HIS A 40 28.55 -10.71 -13.54
CA HIS A 40 29.76 -10.76 -12.71
C HIS A 40 30.75 -9.71 -13.20
N VAL A 41 31.18 -8.83 -12.30
CA VAL A 41 32.08 -7.71 -12.57
C VAL A 41 33.35 -7.89 -11.79
N THR A 42 34.45 -8.13 -12.53
CA THR A 42 35.78 -8.16 -11.92
C THR A 42 36.26 -6.74 -11.60
N PRO A 43 37.31 -6.57 -10.76
CA PRO A 43 37.88 -5.26 -10.47
C PRO A 43 38.28 -4.48 -11.73
N GLU A 44 38.82 -5.18 -12.75
CA GLU A 44 39.22 -4.57 -14.03
C GLU A 44 38.02 -4.07 -14.84
N MET A 45 36.91 -4.80 -14.81
CA MET A 45 35.67 -4.40 -15.49
C MET A 45 34.95 -3.27 -14.74
N ALA A 46 35.25 -3.04 -13.47
CA ALA A 46 34.61 -2.00 -12.67
C ALA A 46 34.92 -0.58 -13.18
N GLU A 47 36.03 -0.40 -13.91
CA GLU A 47 36.38 0.88 -14.52
C GLU A 47 35.44 1.27 -15.68
N GLU A 48 34.77 0.28 -16.31
CA GLU A 48 33.80 0.47 -17.37
C GLU A 48 32.38 0.78 -16.83
N LEU A 49 32.19 0.72 -15.51
CA LEU A 49 30.90 0.87 -14.87
C LEU A 49 30.80 2.19 -14.10
N ARG A 50 29.86 3.02 -14.49
CA ARG A 50 29.56 4.25 -13.78
C ARG A 50 28.31 4.11 -12.93
N THR A 51 28.44 4.32 -11.61
CA THR A 51 27.28 4.41 -10.74
C THR A 51 26.59 5.77 -10.92
N LEU A 52 25.43 5.78 -11.55
CA LEU A 52 24.63 6.99 -11.78
C LEU A 52 23.83 7.38 -10.54
N ALA A 53 23.27 6.39 -9.84
CA ALA A 53 22.47 6.63 -8.65
C ALA A 53 22.51 5.44 -7.70
N ARG A 54 22.57 5.75 -6.42
CA ARG A 54 22.39 4.76 -5.36
C ARG A 54 20.95 4.84 -4.87
N LEU A 55 20.23 3.71 -4.92
CA LEU A 55 18.94 3.64 -4.26
C LEU A 55 19.20 3.79 -2.74
N LYS A 56 18.87 4.96 -2.17
CA LYS A 56 19.04 5.23 -0.73
C LYS A 56 17.97 4.58 0.11
N ALA A 57 16.79 4.47 -0.44
CA ALA A 57 15.65 3.74 0.10
C ALA A 57 14.80 3.30 -1.08
N VAL A 58 14.11 2.17 -0.99
CA VAL A 58 12.80 2.09 -1.60
C VAL A 58 12.02 3.15 -0.84
N ILE A 59 11.71 4.27 -1.46
CA ILE A 59 10.65 5.12 -0.95
C ILE A 59 9.48 4.17 -0.90
N ASP A 60 9.06 3.81 0.29
CA ASP A 60 7.82 3.08 0.46
C ASP A 60 6.80 3.95 -0.30
N PRO A 61 6.16 3.46 -1.40
CA PRO A 61 5.18 4.25 -2.12
C PRO A 61 4.03 4.73 -1.23
N LEU A 62 4.09 4.44 0.04
CA LEU A 62 3.15 4.73 1.11
C LEU A 62 3.49 5.96 1.98
N GLU A 63 4.45 6.79 1.61
CA GLU A 63 4.42 8.20 2.06
C GLU A 63 3.37 8.98 1.26
N LEU A 64 2.14 8.44 1.28
CA LEU A 64 0.98 9.14 0.78
C LEU A 64 0.75 10.36 1.65
N ALA A 65 0.68 11.53 1.05
CA ALA A 65 0.34 12.73 1.80
C ALA A 65 -1.15 12.68 2.22
N VAL A 66 -1.40 12.91 3.48
CA VAL A 66 -2.78 13.06 3.99
C VAL A 66 -3.47 14.18 3.23
N GLY A 67 -4.69 13.95 2.79
CA GLY A 67 -5.48 14.88 1.99
C GLY A 67 -5.40 14.63 0.47
N GLU A 68 -4.49 13.82 -0.02
CA GLU A 68 -4.47 13.42 -1.44
C GLU A 68 -5.71 12.58 -1.81
N SER A 69 -6.17 12.76 -3.03
CA SER A 69 -7.38 12.10 -3.53
C SER A 69 -7.07 11.20 -4.71
N PHE A 70 -7.66 10.01 -4.71
CA PHE A 70 -7.42 8.95 -5.70
C PHE A 70 -8.73 8.34 -6.18
N MET A 71 -8.81 8.06 -7.46
CA MET A 71 -9.84 7.16 -7.95
C MET A 71 -9.58 5.76 -7.42
N ARG A 72 -10.64 4.96 -7.32
CA ARG A 72 -10.51 3.59 -6.76
C ARG A 72 -9.44 2.74 -7.47
N GLU A 73 -9.34 2.89 -8.77
CA GLU A 73 -8.42 2.15 -9.64
C GLU A 73 -6.95 2.61 -9.47
N GLU A 74 -6.73 3.81 -8.93
CA GLU A 74 -5.40 4.37 -8.67
C GLU A 74 -4.83 3.93 -7.32
N ILE A 75 -5.68 3.43 -6.41
CA ILE A 75 -5.25 3.03 -5.06
C ILE A 75 -4.40 1.74 -5.06
N PRO A 76 -4.75 0.65 -5.78
CA PRO A 76 -3.95 -0.57 -5.78
C PRO A 76 -2.48 -0.39 -6.15
N PRO A 77 -2.13 0.37 -7.22
CA PRO A 77 -0.74 0.62 -7.58
C PRO A 77 0.11 1.28 -6.48
N LEU A 78 -0.53 2.09 -5.60
CA LEU A 78 0.15 2.70 -4.45
C LEU A 78 0.73 1.65 -3.50
N PHE A 79 0.10 0.47 -3.46
CA PHE A 79 0.51 -0.69 -2.66
C PHE A 79 1.25 -1.76 -3.49
N GLY A 80 1.63 -1.44 -4.73
CA GLY A 80 2.25 -2.41 -5.64
C GLY A 80 1.32 -3.58 -6.01
N ALA A 81 0.02 -3.34 -6.01
CA ALA A 81 -1.00 -4.30 -6.37
C ALA A 81 -1.71 -3.92 -7.68
N GLU A 82 -2.31 -4.89 -8.35
CA GLU A 82 -3.15 -4.64 -9.50
C GLU A 82 -4.62 -4.47 -9.10
N PHE A 83 -5.35 -3.65 -9.86
CA PHE A 83 -6.78 -3.50 -9.64
C PHE A 83 -7.54 -4.77 -10.03
N ASN A 84 -8.18 -5.39 -9.06
CA ASN A 84 -9.09 -6.52 -9.26
C ASN A 84 -10.47 -6.14 -8.67
N PRO A 85 -11.53 -6.01 -9.48
CA PRO A 85 -12.86 -5.64 -9.02
C PRO A 85 -13.41 -6.54 -7.89
N GLY A 86 -13.08 -7.83 -7.91
CA GLY A 86 -13.51 -8.79 -6.88
C GLY A 86 -13.01 -8.42 -5.48
N ASN A 87 -11.80 -7.87 -5.40
CA ASN A 87 -11.15 -7.49 -4.15
C ASN A 87 -11.36 -6.00 -3.82
N TRP A 88 -11.07 -5.13 -4.79
CA TRP A 88 -11.01 -3.68 -4.56
C TRP A 88 -12.38 -2.98 -4.56
N ASN A 89 -13.46 -3.67 -4.95
CA ASN A 89 -14.82 -3.18 -4.75
C ASN A 89 -15.34 -3.42 -3.32
N SER A 90 -14.64 -4.20 -2.51
CA SER A 90 -14.94 -4.31 -1.08
C SER A 90 -14.54 -3.02 -0.33
N GLY A 91 -15.17 -2.78 0.80
CA GLY A 91 -14.80 -1.66 1.69
C GLY A 91 -13.58 -1.94 2.56
N HIS A 92 -13.01 -3.15 2.50
CA HIS A 92 -11.87 -3.59 3.29
C HIS A 92 -11.03 -4.58 2.47
N VAL A 93 -9.84 -4.17 2.10
CA VAL A 93 -8.87 -4.97 1.33
C VAL A 93 -7.70 -5.33 2.23
N VAL A 94 -7.31 -6.60 2.22
CA VAL A 94 -6.13 -7.10 2.95
C VAL A 94 -5.02 -7.36 1.96
N LEU A 95 -3.83 -6.85 2.26
CA LEU A 95 -2.62 -6.97 1.48
C LEU A 95 -1.54 -7.68 2.30
N PRO A 96 -1.53 -9.03 2.33
CA PRO A 96 -0.60 -9.79 3.18
C PRO A 96 0.86 -9.51 2.85
N GLU A 97 1.20 -9.37 1.57
CA GLU A 97 2.55 -9.08 1.08
C GLU A 97 3.11 -7.72 1.57
N ARG A 98 2.22 -6.84 2.04
CA ARG A 98 2.55 -5.50 2.53
C ARG A 98 2.31 -5.33 4.02
N ASN A 99 1.82 -6.36 4.70
CA ASN A 99 1.32 -6.25 6.08
C ASN A 99 0.39 -5.04 6.25
N ALA A 100 -0.54 -4.88 5.32
CA ALA A 100 -1.41 -3.70 5.29
C ALA A 100 -2.87 -4.07 5.04
N HIS A 101 -3.76 -3.30 5.64
CA HIS A 101 -5.18 -3.28 5.32
C HIS A 101 -5.56 -1.92 4.77
N VAL A 102 -6.34 -1.90 3.70
CA VAL A 102 -6.88 -0.68 3.08
C VAL A 102 -8.36 -0.61 3.33
N LEU A 103 -8.79 0.43 4.03
CA LEU A 103 -10.19 0.70 4.35
C LEU A 103 -10.72 1.75 3.36
N LEU A 104 -11.67 1.34 2.49
CA LEU A 104 -12.28 2.17 1.46
C LEU A 104 -13.72 2.51 1.87
N VAL A 105 -13.89 3.66 2.49
CA VAL A 105 -15.15 4.04 3.12
C VAL A 105 -15.92 5.06 2.28
N THR A 106 -17.22 4.83 2.11
CA THR A 106 -18.17 5.82 1.55
C THR A 106 -19.16 6.21 2.63
N LEU A 107 -19.19 7.47 3.03
CA LEU A 107 -20.01 7.94 4.14
C LEU A 107 -21.51 7.92 3.79
N ASN A 108 -21.89 8.58 2.71
CA ASN A 108 -23.29 8.69 2.27
C ASN A 108 -23.63 7.56 1.30
N LYS A 109 -24.14 6.45 1.83
CA LYS A 109 -24.60 5.29 1.05
C LYS A 109 -26.06 5.51 0.62
N GLN A 110 -26.29 6.21 -0.48
CA GLN A 110 -27.62 6.43 -1.02
C GLN A 110 -28.37 5.10 -1.24
N GLY A 111 -29.65 5.02 -0.83
CA GLY A 111 -30.54 3.88 -1.09
C GLY A 111 -30.44 2.71 -0.09
N LYS A 112 -29.66 2.80 0.97
CA LYS A 112 -29.72 1.84 2.08
C LYS A 112 -30.55 2.44 3.23
N SER A 113 -31.41 1.60 3.81
CA SER A 113 -32.12 1.94 5.04
C SER A 113 -31.10 2.36 6.11
N VAL A 114 -31.48 3.35 6.94
CA VAL A 114 -30.68 3.83 8.07
C VAL A 114 -30.63 2.69 9.11
N ASP A 115 -29.84 1.68 8.83
CA ASP A 115 -29.51 0.66 9.82
C ASP A 115 -28.30 1.20 10.61
N HIS A 116 -28.54 1.58 11.85
CA HIS A 116 -27.53 2.17 12.75
C HIS A 116 -26.26 1.32 12.92
N ARG A 117 -26.27 0.06 12.46
CA ARG A 117 -25.14 -0.87 12.48
C ARG A 117 -24.04 -0.55 11.45
N TYR A 118 -24.25 0.42 10.56
CA TYR A 118 -23.32 0.77 9.48
C TYR A 118 -23.03 2.26 9.39
N LEU A 119 -22.96 2.97 10.50
CA LEU A 119 -22.66 4.39 10.53
C LEU A 119 -21.14 4.60 10.55
N ASP A 120 -20.52 4.58 9.33
CA ASP A 120 -19.18 5.11 9.17
C ASP A 120 -19.24 6.64 9.28
N ARG A 121 -18.49 7.23 10.21
CA ARG A 121 -18.50 8.69 10.45
C ARG A 121 -17.28 9.17 11.20
N TRP A 122 -16.96 10.41 11.04
CA TRP A 122 -16.05 11.12 11.93
C TRP A 122 -16.75 11.42 13.25
N ILE A 123 -16.10 11.10 14.36
CA ILE A 123 -16.52 11.46 15.72
C ILE A 123 -15.94 12.83 16.08
N ASP A 124 -14.69 13.04 15.72
CA ASP A 124 -13.93 14.28 15.83
C ASP A 124 -12.85 14.30 14.74
N ASP A 125 -11.95 15.29 14.75
CA ASP A 125 -10.93 15.50 13.73
C ASP A 125 -9.91 14.34 13.62
N HIS A 126 -9.80 13.52 14.65
CA HIS A 126 -8.82 12.42 14.76
C HIS A 126 -9.44 11.05 15.03
N THR A 127 -10.74 10.98 15.23
CA THR A 127 -11.42 9.73 15.56
C THR A 127 -12.47 9.38 14.52
N PHE A 128 -12.29 8.22 13.90
CA PHE A 128 -13.20 7.71 12.89
C PHE A 128 -13.90 6.44 13.38
N GLN A 129 -15.22 6.42 13.32
CA GLN A 129 -16.03 5.23 13.53
C GLN A 129 -16.20 4.50 12.21
N TRP A 130 -15.76 3.24 12.17
CA TRP A 130 -15.84 2.40 10.99
C TRP A 130 -16.56 1.08 11.30
N SER A 131 -17.42 0.65 10.39
CA SER A 131 -18.08 -0.64 10.46
C SER A 131 -17.33 -1.68 9.65
N SER A 132 -16.90 -2.75 10.31
CA SER A 132 -16.23 -3.86 9.63
C SER A 132 -17.18 -4.58 8.65
N GLN A 133 -16.64 -5.51 7.88
CA GLN A 133 -17.47 -6.42 7.10
C GLN A 133 -18.35 -7.31 8.01
N ASN A 134 -19.54 -7.72 7.52
CA ASN A 134 -20.52 -8.53 8.25
C ASN A 134 -19.97 -9.87 8.75
N SER A 135 -18.91 -10.37 8.14
CA SER A 135 -18.25 -11.62 8.54
C SER A 135 -17.13 -11.42 9.55
N ALA A 136 -16.77 -10.16 9.90
CA ALA A 136 -15.70 -9.89 10.84
C ALA A 136 -16.22 -9.96 12.28
N THR A 137 -15.64 -10.84 13.06
CA THR A 137 -15.88 -10.95 14.52
C THR A 137 -14.56 -10.75 15.27
N PRO A 138 -14.58 -10.32 16.53
CA PRO A 138 -13.36 -10.14 17.31
C PRO A 138 -12.47 -11.39 17.37
N GLU A 139 -13.08 -12.58 17.30
CA GLU A 139 -12.41 -13.87 17.46
C GLU A 139 -11.83 -14.42 16.15
N ASN A 140 -12.38 -14.02 15.01
CA ASN A 140 -11.89 -14.54 13.74
C ASN A 140 -10.61 -13.83 13.28
N LYS A 141 -9.93 -14.41 12.28
CA LYS A 141 -8.67 -13.88 11.76
C LYS A 141 -8.77 -12.39 11.39
N ARG A 142 -9.83 -12.02 10.65
CA ARG A 142 -10.04 -10.66 10.15
C ARG A 142 -10.23 -9.64 11.28
N GLY A 143 -11.03 -9.96 12.28
CA GLY A 143 -11.24 -9.08 13.44
C GLY A 143 -9.99 -8.96 14.30
N ARG A 144 -9.28 -10.07 14.55
CA ARG A 144 -8.00 -10.04 15.28
C ARG A 144 -6.94 -9.21 14.58
N GLU A 145 -6.82 -9.33 13.26
CA GLU A 145 -5.88 -8.51 12.46
C GLU A 145 -6.18 -7.01 12.57
N ILE A 146 -7.44 -6.60 12.77
CA ILE A 146 -7.82 -5.21 13.03
C ILE A 146 -7.48 -4.81 14.47
N ILE A 147 -7.87 -5.63 15.44
CA ILE A 147 -7.72 -5.33 16.88
C ILE A 147 -6.25 -5.33 17.30
N GLU A 148 -5.49 -6.31 16.83
CA GLU A 148 -4.09 -6.52 17.20
C GLU A 148 -3.11 -6.00 16.12
N HIS A 149 -3.55 -5.13 15.19
CA HIS A 149 -2.80 -4.75 14.01
C HIS A 149 -1.40 -4.23 14.33
N GLU A 150 -1.25 -3.39 15.37
CA GLU A 150 0.07 -2.86 15.78
C GLU A 150 0.99 -3.98 16.26
N LYS A 151 0.48 -4.89 17.08
CA LYS A 151 1.23 -6.05 17.61
C LYS A 151 1.63 -7.03 16.51
N LEU A 152 0.81 -7.13 15.46
CA LEU A 152 1.06 -7.98 14.29
C LEU A 152 1.89 -7.27 13.21
N GLY A 153 2.27 -6.00 13.41
CA GLY A 153 2.99 -5.21 12.42
C GLY A 153 2.15 -4.87 11.19
N ILE A 154 0.83 -4.89 11.31
CA ILE A 154 -0.11 -4.57 10.23
C ILE A 154 -0.42 -3.07 10.26
N THR A 155 -0.36 -2.42 9.11
CA THR A 155 -0.77 -1.01 8.97
C THR A 155 -2.18 -0.92 8.42
N LEU A 156 -3.04 -0.12 9.05
CA LEU A 156 -4.37 0.21 8.55
C LEU A 156 -4.31 1.55 7.80
N HIS A 157 -4.74 1.58 6.53
CA HIS A 157 -4.80 2.80 5.72
C HIS A 157 -6.25 3.20 5.50
N LEU A 158 -6.60 4.46 5.82
CA LEU A 158 -7.95 4.97 5.71
C LEU A 158 -8.12 5.87 4.49
N PHE A 159 -9.03 5.48 3.61
CA PHE A 159 -9.48 6.24 2.45
C PHE A 159 -10.98 6.47 2.58
N VAL A 160 -11.40 7.72 2.55
CA VAL A 160 -12.81 8.10 2.73
C VAL A 160 -13.28 8.94 1.55
N ARG A 161 -14.52 8.76 1.15
CA ARG A 161 -15.23 9.66 0.26
C ARG A 161 -16.64 9.94 0.78
N GLU A 162 -17.18 11.09 0.48
CA GLU A 162 -18.51 11.48 0.91
C GLU A 162 -19.61 10.64 0.24
N THR A 163 -19.56 10.54 -1.07
CA THR A 163 -20.57 9.88 -1.89
C THR A 163 -19.91 8.95 -2.91
N LYS A 164 -20.69 8.00 -3.44
CA LYS A 164 -20.22 7.11 -4.51
C LYS A 164 -20.02 7.87 -5.83
N LEU A 165 -20.88 8.85 -6.09
CA LEU A 165 -20.87 9.64 -7.32
C LEU A 165 -20.79 11.13 -6.97
N SER A 166 -20.06 11.88 -7.78
CA SER A 166 -20.03 13.35 -7.78
C SER A 166 -20.21 13.84 -9.22
N GLY A 167 -21.24 14.64 -9.46
CA GLY A 167 -21.55 15.11 -10.82
C GLY A 167 -21.81 13.98 -11.84
N GLY A 168 -22.38 12.86 -11.40
CA GLY A 168 -22.68 11.69 -12.27
C GLY A 168 -21.48 10.77 -12.55
N LYS A 169 -20.28 11.10 -12.06
CA LYS A 169 -19.05 10.30 -12.19
C LYS A 169 -18.66 9.70 -10.84
N ALA A 170 -17.84 8.65 -10.86
CA ALA A 170 -17.28 8.10 -9.63
C ALA A 170 -16.53 9.18 -8.84
N ALA A 171 -16.80 9.28 -7.54
CA ALA A 171 -16.09 10.21 -6.66
C ALA A 171 -14.76 9.60 -6.20
N PRO A 172 -13.67 10.40 -6.14
CA PRO A 172 -12.41 9.94 -5.59
C PRO A 172 -12.51 9.69 -4.08
N PHE A 173 -11.56 8.94 -3.56
CA PHE A 173 -11.32 8.77 -2.13
C PHE A 173 -10.19 9.69 -1.69
N THR A 174 -10.37 10.37 -0.57
CA THR A 174 -9.30 11.12 0.09
C THR A 174 -8.57 10.21 1.07
N TYR A 175 -7.25 10.22 1.03
CA TYR A 175 -6.43 9.51 2.00
C TYR A 175 -6.34 10.32 3.31
N HIS A 176 -6.70 9.69 4.42
CA HIS A 176 -6.69 10.29 5.75
C HIS A 176 -5.53 9.85 6.62
N GLY A 177 -4.66 9.02 6.11
CA GLY A 177 -3.48 8.57 6.86
C GLY A 177 -3.58 7.14 7.34
N LYS A 178 -2.62 6.79 8.19
CA LYS A 178 -2.61 5.52 8.92
C LYS A 178 -3.58 5.61 10.08
N ALA A 179 -4.32 4.53 10.31
CA ALA A 179 -5.28 4.46 11.39
C ALA A 179 -4.80 3.47 12.47
N ARG A 180 -5.14 3.75 13.70
CA ARG A 180 -4.90 2.89 14.87
C ARG A 180 -6.22 2.43 15.47
N TYR A 181 -6.29 1.18 15.84
CA TYR A 181 -7.41 0.66 16.60
C TYR A 181 -7.44 1.24 18.02
N LYS A 182 -8.60 1.74 18.45
CA LYS A 182 -8.84 2.19 19.83
C LYS A 182 -9.72 1.21 20.60
N THR A 183 -10.90 0.94 20.09
CA THR A 183 -11.89 0.04 20.69
C THR A 183 -12.91 -0.41 19.66
N HIS A 184 -13.75 -1.35 20.02
CA HIS A 184 -14.89 -1.77 19.21
C HIS A 184 -16.09 -2.16 20.07
N GLU A 185 -17.24 -2.16 19.43
CA GLU A 185 -18.50 -2.68 19.95
C GLU A 185 -19.11 -3.66 18.95
N GLY A 186 -19.84 -4.63 19.46
CA GLY A 186 -20.57 -5.60 18.65
C GLY A 186 -19.68 -6.61 17.92
N SER A 187 -20.34 -7.41 17.08
CA SER A 187 -19.74 -8.49 16.31
C SER A 187 -20.58 -8.73 15.07
N ALA A 188 -19.93 -8.99 13.94
CA ALA A 188 -20.57 -9.36 12.66
C ALA A 188 -21.67 -8.38 12.15
N PRO A 189 -21.41 -7.09 11.97
CA PRO A 189 -20.12 -6.39 11.97
C PRO A 189 -19.70 -5.84 13.33
N MET A 190 -18.43 -5.58 13.48
CA MET A 190 -17.85 -4.79 14.56
C MET A 190 -17.98 -3.31 14.23
N SER A 191 -18.39 -2.48 15.18
CA SER A 191 -18.26 -1.02 15.12
C SER A 191 -16.94 -0.64 15.76
N VAL A 192 -15.97 -0.23 14.95
CA VAL A 192 -14.58 0.00 15.38
C VAL A 192 -14.31 1.50 15.45
N LEU A 193 -13.74 1.97 16.56
CA LEU A 193 -13.18 3.31 16.67
C LEU A 193 -11.70 3.27 16.30
N LEU A 194 -11.33 4.10 15.35
CA LEU A 194 -9.98 4.26 14.83
C LEU A 194 -9.47 5.67 15.16
N GLU A 195 -8.25 5.76 15.64
CA GLU A 195 -7.50 7.02 15.69
C GLU A 195 -6.79 7.21 14.36
N VAL A 196 -6.86 8.42 13.81
CA VAL A 196 -6.32 8.77 12.48
C VAL A 196 -5.41 9.97 12.63
N GLY A 197 -4.18 9.85 12.12
CA GLY A 197 -3.18 10.91 12.23
C GLY A 197 -1.77 10.43 11.88
#